data_2e5c1434212be013d8034c973dd44ce1
#
_entry.id   2e5c1434212be013d8034c973dd44ce1
#
_cell.length_a   1.000
_cell.length_b   1.000
_cell.length_c   1.000
_cell.angle_alpha   90.00
_cell.angle_beta   90.00
_cell.angle_gamma   90.00
#
_symmetry.space_group_name_H-M   'P 1'
#
loop_
_entity.id
_entity.type
_entity.pdbx_description
1 polymer ?
#
loop_
_entity_poly.entity_id
_entity_poly.type
_entity_poly.pdbx_seq_one_letter_code
_entity_poly.pdbx_strand_id
1 'polypeptide(L)'
;MANHKATKKDARQAAKRTERNKYYGKTTRNAIRDLKELKGAEMGKKFPDVAAMIDKLAKRGVIHKNKAANLKSKLAKKANA
;
A
#
# COMPACT_ATOMS: atom_id res chain seq x y z
N MET A 1 19.05 -25.58 19.16
CA MET A 1 19.66 -24.59 18.33
C MET A 1 18.96 -24.42 17.00
N ALA A 2 18.70 -23.21 16.63
CA ALA A 2 17.96 -22.96 15.43
C ALA A 2 18.58 -23.61 14.20
N ASN A 3 17.75 -24.06 13.32
CA ASN A 3 18.17 -24.69 12.08
C ASN A 3 18.76 -23.66 11.13
N HIS A 4 20.03 -23.75 10.88
CA HIS A 4 20.70 -22.83 9.95
C HIS A 4 20.09 -22.87 8.56
N LYS A 5 19.65 -24.05 8.11
CA LYS A 5 18.99 -24.21 6.81
C LYS A 5 17.68 -23.44 6.76
N ALA A 6 16.86 -23.54 7.82
CA ALA A 6 15.60 -22.80 7.90
C ALA A 6 15.86 -21.29 7.94
N THR A 7 16.88 -20.87 8.67
CA THR A 7 17.24 -19.45 8.77
C THR A 7 17.62 -18.86 7.41
N LYS A 8 18.43 -19.61 6.63
CA LYS A 8 18.82 -19.15 5.28
C LYS A 8 17.63 -19.06 4.35
N LYS A 9 16.73 -20.03 4.41
CA LYS A 9 15.52 -20.03 3.60
C LYS A 9 14.63 -18.85 3.97
N ASP A 10 14.45 -18.62 5.27
CA ASP A 10 13.65 -17.52 5.77
C ASP A 10 14.24 -16.17 5.35
N ALA A 11 15.56 -16.03 5.39
CA ALA A 11 16.24 -14.81 4.97
C ALA A 11 16.00 -14.53 3.48
N ARG A 12 16.06 -15.55 2.64
CA ARG A 12 15.79 -15.38 1.21
C ARG A 12 14.33 -15.00 0.95
N GLN A 13 13.39 -15.64 1.65
CA GLN A 13 11.99 -15.29 1.52
C GLN A 13 11.71 -13.88 2.00
N ALA A 14 12.33 -13.49 3.11
CA ALA A 14 12.20 -12.15 3.65
C ALA A 14 12.73 -11.11 2.66
N ALA A 15 13.87 -11.37 2.01
CA ALA A 15 14.44 -10.47 1.02
C ALA A 15 13.48 -10.29 -0.17
N LYS A 16 12.91 -11.38 -0.68
CA LYS A 16 11.94 -11.32 -1.78
C LYS A 16 10.69 -10.55 -1.38
N ARG A 17 10.19 -10.76 -0.16
CA ARG A 17 9.04 -10.02 0.36
C ARG A 17 9.34 -8.53 0.46
N THR A 18 10.54 -8.19 0.94
CA THR A 18 10.96 -6.80 1.07
C THR A 18 10.97 -6.11 -0.29
N GLU A 19 11.49 -6.77 -1.31
CA GLU A 19 11.51 -6.23 -2.67
C GLU A 19 10.10 -6.01 -3.20
N ARG A 20 9.21 -6.99 -3.05
CA ARG A 20 7.81 -6.87 -3.45
C ARG A 20 7.12 -5.73 -2.70
N ASN A 21 7.34 -5.66 -1.39
CA ASN A 21 6.73 -4.64 -0.55
C ASN A 21 7.19 -3.25 -0.95
N LYS A 22 8.46 -3.09 -1.27
CA LYS A 22 8.99 -1.82 -1.78
C LYS A 22 8.33 -1.42 -3.08
N TYR A 23 8.19 -2.38 -3.99
CA TYR A 23 7.54 -2.14 -5.29
C TYR A 23 6.10 -1.69 -5.11
N TYR A 24 5.31 -2.47 -4.36
CA TYR A 24 3.91 -2.14 -4.13
C TYR A 24 3.74 -0.83 -3.35
N GLY A 25 4.59 -0.61 -2.35
CA GLY A 25 4.57 0.63 -1.59
C GLY A 25 4.87 1.84 -2.45
N LYS A 26 5.88 1.73 -3.32
CA LYS A 26 6.25 2.80 -4.23
C LYS A 26 5.13 3.08 -5.23
N THR A 27 4.57 2.03 -5.84
CA THR A 27 3.49 2.16 -6.81
C THR A 27 2.28 2.83 -6.18
N THR A 28 1.90 2.40 -4.97
CA THR A 28 0.77 2.97 -4.25
C THR A 28 1.01 4.42 -3.86
N ARG A 29 2.23 4.75 -3.38
CA ARG A 29 2.56 6.14 -3.03
C ARG A 29 2.48 7.05 -4.25
N ASN A 30 2.95 6.57 -5.40
CA ASN A 30 2.84 7.33 -6.65
C ASN A 30 1.38 7.54 -7.04
N ALA A 31 0.56 6.50 -6.90
CA ALA A 31 -0.87 6.59 -7.18
C ALA A 31 -1.57 7.59 -6.26
N ILE A 32 -1.22 7.59 -4.97
CA ILE A 32 -1.76 8.53 -4.00
C ILE A 32 -1.36 9.96 -4.35
N ARG A 33 -0.10 10.17 -4.73
CA ARG A 33 0.39 11.48 -5.13
C ARG A 33 -0.36 11.99 -6.36
N ASP A 34 -0.52 11.12 -7.36
CA ASP A 34 -1.23 11.47 -8.57
C ASP A 34 -2.70 11.80 -8.26
N LEU A 35 -3.31 11.04 -7.35
CA LEU A 35 -4.67 11.31 -6.91
C LEU A 35 -4.79 12.68 -6.26
N LYS A 36 -3.81 13.06 -5.44
CA LYS A 36 -3.81 14.36 -4.76
C LYS A 36 -3.68 15.53 -5.73
N GLU A 37 -3.09 15.30 -6.89
CA GLU A 37 -2.98 16.32 -7.94
C GLU A 37 -4.28 16.52 -8.68
N LEU A 38 -5.19 15.56 -8.64
CA LEU A 38 -6.51 15.67 -9.24
C LEU A 38 -7.43 16.48 -8.33
N LYS A 39 -8.44 17.09 -8.91
CA LYS A 39 -9.41 17.90 -8.17
C LYS A 39 -10.83 17.56 -8.58
N GLY A 40 -11.75 17.65 -7.61
CA GLY A 40 -13.18 17.51 -7.87
C GLY A 40 -13.57 16.11 -8.34
N ALA A 41 -14.35 16.07 -9.41
CA ALA A 41 -14.92 14.83 -9.92
C ALA A 41 -13.86 13.82 -10.37
N GLU A 42 -12.74 14.31 -10.91
CA GLU A 42 -11.66 13.41 -11.35
C GLU A 42 -11.05 12.67 -10.19
N MET A 43 -10.84 13.34 -9.07
CA MET A 43 -10.35 12.72 -7.85
C MET A 43 -11.31 11.66 -7.36
N GLY A 44 -12.61 11.96 -7.36
CA GLY A 44 -13.64 11.01 -6.97
C GLY A 44 -13.69 9.77 -7.86
N LYS A 45 -13.45 9.93 -9.15
CA LYS A 45 -13.43 8.81 -10.09
C LYS A 45 -12.23 7.89 -9.87
N LYS A 46 -11.07 8.45 -9.52
CA LYS A 46 -9.85 7.69 -9.31
C LYS A 46 -9.74 7.11 -7.90
N PHE A 47 -10.46 7.68 -6.94
CA PHE A 47 -10.39 7.27 -5.55
C PHE A 47 -10.63 5.77 -5.34
N PRO A 48 -11.67 5.15 -5.93
CA PRO A 48 -11.89 3.71 -5.72
C PRO A 48 -10.71 2.85 -6.13
N ASP A 49 -10.03 3.19 -7.21
CA ASP A 49 -8.85 2.44 -7.68
C ASP A 49 -7.72 2.53 -6.67
N VAL A 50 -7.45 3.74 -6.17
CA VAL A 50 -6.38 3.95 -5.18
C VAL A 50 -6.76 3.29 -3.85
N ALA A 51 -8.01 3.37 -3.44
CA ALA A 51 -8.49 2.69 -2.23
C ALA A 51 -8.29 1.19 -2.31
N ALA A 52 -8.55 0.59 -3.48
CA ALA A 52 -8.32 -0.83 -3.70
C ALA A 52 -6.84 -1.19 -3.58
N MET A 53 -5.94 -0.34 -4.08
CA MET A 53 -4.49 -0.54 -3.95
C MET A 53 -4.05 -0.50 -2.49
N ILE A 54 -4.58 0.45 -1.72
CA ILE A 54 -4.28 0.58 -0.29
C ILE A 54 -4.76 -0.66 0.46
N ASP A 55 -5.96 -1.14 0.16
CA ASP A 55 -6.51 -2.36 0.78
C ASP A 55 -5.65 -3.58 0.47
N LYS A 56 -5.15 -3.70 -0.76
CA LYS A 56 -4.26 -4.80 -1.14
C LYS A 56 -2.96 -4.75 -0.35
N LEU A 57 -2.41 -3.56 -0.10
CA LEU A 57 -1.20 -3.43 0.72
C LEU A 57 -1.46 -3.92 2.14
N ALA A 58 -2.60 -3.57 2.72
CA ALA A 58 -2.96 -4.02 4.06
C ALA A 58 -3.15 -5.53 4.09
N LYS A 59 -3.80 -6.09 3.07
CA LYS A 59 -4.03 -7.52 2.96
C LYS A 59 -2.73 -8.31 2.84
N ARG A 60 -1.73 -7.74 2.17
CA ARG A 60 -0.41 -8.37 2.00
C ARG A 60 0.53 -8.12 3.16
N GLY A 61 0.11 -7.33 4.14
CA GLY A 61 0.92 -7.02 5.31
C GLY A 61 1.99 -5.97 5.08
N VAL A 62 1.94 -5.24 3.97
CA VAL A 62 2.87 -4.15 3.69
C VAL A 62 2.63 -2.98 4.63
N ILE A 63 1.36 -2.70 4.91
CA ILE A 63 0.95 -1.68 5.88
C ILE A 63 -0.09 -2.29 6.81
N HIS A 64 -0.23 -1.71 7.99
CA HIS A 64 -1.24 -2.13 8.95
C HIS A 64 -2.63 -1.70 8.47
N LYS A 65 -3.66 -2.49 8.80
CA LYS A 65 -5.03 -2.16 8.43
C LYS A 65 -5.49 -0.81 8.94
N ASN A 66 -5.00 -0.40 10.11
CA ASN A 66 -5.32 0.91 10.67
C ASN A 66 -4.75 2.04 9.82
N LYS A 67 -3.53 1.86 9.33
CA LYS A 67 -2.92 2.84 8.43
C LYS A 67 -3.69 2.93 7.11
N ALA A 68 -4.12 1.77 6.59
CA ALA A 68 -4.92 1.74 5.36
C ALA A 68 -6.24 2.51 5.55
N ALA A 69 -6.92 2.28 6.67
CA ALA A 69 -8.16 2.98 6.99
C ALA A 69 -7.92 4.49 7.10
N ASN A 70 -6.83 4.91 7.76
CA ASN A 70 -6.50 6.32 7.90
C ASN A 70 -6.22 6.98 6.55
N LEU A 71 -5.44 6.31 5.69
CA LEU A 71 -5.15 6.82 4.35
C LEU A 71 -6.40 6.99 3.52
N LYS A 72 -7.27 5.96 3.51
CA LYS A 72 -8.53 6.02 2.78
C LYS A 72 -9.42 7.14 3.30
N SER A 73 -9.49 7.30 4.61
CA SER A 73 -10.28 8.34 5.24
C SER A 73 -9.83 9.73 4.82
N LYS A 74 -8.52 9.97 4.86
CA LYS A 74 -7.94 11.26 4.46
C LYS A 74 -8.21 11.57 2.99
N LEU A 75 -8.03 10.56 2.13
CA LEU A 75 -8.25 10.73 0.70
C LEU A 75 -9.72 10.93 0.39
N ALA A 76 -10.62 10.22 1.08
CA ALA A 76 -12.06 10.39 0.91
C ALA A 76 -12.49 11.82 1.27
N LYS A 77 -11.97 12.35 2.37
CA LYS A 77 -12.26 13.73 2.76
C LYS A 77 -11.81 14.72 1.70
N LYS A 78 -10.63 14.50 1.14
CA LYS A 78 -10.09 15.35 0.09
C LYS A 78 -10.92 15.26 -1.19
N ALA A 79 -11.36 14.06 -1.55
CA ALA A 79 -12.18 13.85 -2.74
C ALA A 79 -13.56 14.49 -2.62
N ASN A 80 -14.09 14.58 -1.40
CA ASN A 80 -15.40 15.16 -1.14
C ASN A 80 -15.36 16.66 -0.83
N ALA A 81 -14.17 17.22 -0.72
CA ALA A 81 -14.02 18.64 -0.38
C ALA A 81 -14.39 19.60 -1.54
#